data_e25e1163e8afe3df238f9348f86687ee
#
_entry.id   e25e1163e8afe3df238f9348f86687ee
#
_cell.length_a   1.000
_cell.length_b   1.000
_cell.length_c   1.000
_cell.angle_alpha   90.00
_cell.angle_beta   90.00
_cell.angle_gamma   90.00
#
_symmetry.space_group_name_H-M   'P 1'
#
loop_
_entity.id
_entity.type
_entity.pdbx_description
1 polymer ?
#
loop_
_entity_poly.entity_id
_entity_poly.type
_entity_poly.pdbx_seq_one_letter_code
_entity_poly.pdbx_strand_id
1 'polypeptide(L)'
;MKFGFFSPYLNTFGGGERYMLTLASYLSKRHIVDIFWDDAQTKASLARFLKIDLTKTKFVPNIFKKSFVERSFATFSYNMIFIISDGSVPTSFASKNIIHFQVPFTTPRLDLKTKLKLKKYNYVVCNSFFTKEFIDKSYGVSSKVIYPPVDVKSIKPAEKENIIVSVGRFSQSQLHQKKQEILIEVFKEIYKKAQNWRLVLVGQLKKEDERYMRRLRKMARGHAIKIDENVSVEKLRQLYSHASIYWHATGFGEDEVKNPERMEHFGISTVEAQAAGAVPIVVGYGGQKEIVTDNKNGLLWTTKSQLYEKTLSLIENQKRRDELSQAAVKNSRRFSEGTFIREYEKIVF
;
A
#
# COMPACT_ATOMS: atom_id res chain seq x y z
N MET A 1 -19.25 17.76 14.24
CA MET A 1 -17.94 17.60 14.90
C MET A 1 -16.86 18.19 14.02
N LYS A 2 -15.69 18.48 14.60
CA LYS A 2 -14.51 19.00 13.88
C LYS A 2 -13.35 18.00 14.00
N PHE A 3 -12.81 17.57 12.85
CA PHE A 3 -11.76 16.58 12.74
C PHE A 3 -10.51 17.15 12.07
N GLY A 4 -9.34 16.81 12.58
CA GLY A 4 -8.06 17.23 12.04
C GLY A 4 -7.24 16.05 11.54
N PHE A 5 -6.55 16.23 10.42
CA PHE A 5 -5.72 15.20 9.78
C PHE A 5 -4.32 15.73 9.50
N PHE A 6 -3.32 14.94 9.86
CA PHE A 6 -1.91 15.28 9.64
C PHE A 6 -1.14 14.12 9.03
N SER A 7 -0.39 14.40 7.99
CA SER A 7 0.65 13.53 7.42
C SER A 7 1.91 14.35 7.16
N PRO A 8 3.10 13.88 7.54
CA PRO A 8 4.35 14.54 7.19
C PRO A 8 4.74 14.38 5.71
N TYR A 9 4.06 13.49 4.96
CA TYR A 9 4.41 13.08 3.60
C TYR A 9 3.32 13.34 2.57
N LEU A 10 2.42 14.29 2.78
CA LEU A 10 1.22 14.48 1.95
C LEU A 10 1.52 14.72 0.45
N ASN A 11 2.74 15.06 0.10
CA ASN A 11 3.22 15.28 -1.26
C ASN A 11 3.83 14.04 -1.93
N THR A 12 3.76 12.85 -1.31
CA THR A 12 4.34 11.63 -1.89
C THR A 12 3.39 10.84 -2.79
N PHE A 13 2.09 11.16 -2.74
CA PHE A 13 1.03 10.55 -3.57
C PHE A 13 0.98 9.01 -3.49
N GLY A 14 1.19 8.46 -2.30
CA GLY A 14 1.27 7.02 -2.07
C GLY A 14 0.05 6.39 -1.39
N GLY A 15 0.24 5.16 -0.92
CA GLY A 15 -0.80 4.41 -0.18
C GLY A 15 -1.18 5.05 1.14
N GLY A 16 -0.25 5.76 1.79
CA GLY A 16 -0.48 6.47 3.03
C GLY A 16 -1.43 7.63 2.90
N GLU A 17 -1.23 8.43 1.87
CA GLU A 17 -2.11 9.56 1.57
C GLU A 17 -3.50 9.06 1.20
N ARG A 18 -3.60 7.98 0.41
CA ARG A 18 -4.88 7.34 0.11
C ARG A 18 -5.59 6.90 1.40
N TYR A 19 -4.86 6.26 2.32
CA TYR A 19 -5.39 5.79 3.60
C TYR A 19 -6.05 6.92 4.39
N MET A 20 -5.32 7.98 4.65
CA MET A 20 -5.77 9.12 5.43
C MET A 20 -6.88 9.91 4.71
N LEU A 21 -6.70 10.18 3.42
CA LEU A 21 -7.62 11.03 2.66
C LEU A 21 -8.95 10.33 2.35
N THR A 22 -8.98 9.00 2.26
CA THR A 22 -10.24 8.26 2.15
C THR A 22 -11.10 8.46 3.41
N LEU A 23 -10.50 8.38 4.60
CA LEU A 23 -11.22 8.65 5.85
C LEU A 23 -11.65 10.13 5.95
N ALA A 24 -10.74 11.05 5.62
CA ALA A 24 -11.02 12.49 5.63
C ALA A 24 -12.17 12.85 4.67
N SER A 25 -12.16 12.33 3.46
CA SER A 25 -13.23 12.49 2.47
C SER A 25 -14.58 11.98 2.99
N TYR A 26 -14.59 10.77 3.55
CA TYR A 26 -15.82 10.20 4.12
C TYR A 26 -16.41 11.08 5.22
N LEU A 27 -15.58 11.48 6.20
CA LEU A 27 -16.03 12.29 7.34
C LEU A 27 -16.45 13.70 6.91
N SER A 28 -15.85 14.26 5.87
CA SER A 28 -16.19 15.60 5.37
C SER A 28 -17.59 15.73 4.80
N LYS A 29 -18.26 14.60 4.50
CA LYS A 29 -19.65 14.60 4.03
C LYS A 29 -20.62 15.17 5.06
N ARG A 30 -20.32 14.98 6.35
CA ARG A 30 -21.22 15.33 7.48
C ARG A 30 -20.55 16.19 8.57
N HIS A 31 -19.23 16.41 8.49
CA HIS A 31 -18.45 17.05 9.54
C HIS A 31 -17.44 18.04 8.97
N ILE A 32 -16.94 18.95 9.79
CA ILE A 32 -15.84 19.85 9.44
C ILE A 32 -14.54 19.03 9.48
N VAL A 33 -13.81 19.03 8.37
CA VAL A 33 -12.54 18.29 8.24
C VAL A 33 -11.44 19.22 7.76
N ASP A 34 -10.43 19.41 8.62
CA ASP A 34 -9.24 20.17 8.37
C ASP A 34 -8.05 19.24 8.11
N ILE A 35 -7.29 19.50 7.05
CA ILE A 35 -6.05 18.79 6.70
C ILE A 35 -4.90 19.79 6.91
N PHE A 36 -3.99 19.46 7.84
CA PHE A 36 -2.86 20.33 8.20
C PHE A 36 -1.76 20.24 7.16
N TRP A 37 -1.79 21.16 6.19
CA TRP A 37 -0.81 21.23 5.11
C TRP A 37 -0.71 22.64 4.54
N ASP A 38 0.51 23.19 4.46
CA ASP A 38 0.71 24.61 4.12
C ASP A 38 0.46 24.94 2.64
N ASP A 39 0.68 23.96 1.74
CA ASP A 39 0.46 24.16 0.31
C ASP A 39 -0.95 23.71 -0.13
N ALA A 40 -1.83 24.68 -0.30
CA ALA A 40 -3.20 24.44 -0.75
C ALA A 40 -3.29 23.86 -2.18
N GLN A 41 -2.29 24.09 -3.05
CA GLN A 41 -2.29 23.59 -4.43
C GLN A 41 -2.15 22.05 -4.47
N THR A 42 -1.52 21.47 -3.45
CA THR A 42 -1.42 20.00 -3.27
C THR A 42 -2.79 19.32 -3.23
N LYS A 43 -3.85 19.98 -2.76
CA LYS A 43 -5.21 19.46 -2.68
C LYS A 43 -5.73 18.97 -4.04
N ALA A 44 -5.65 19.82 -5.07
CA ALA A 44 -6.15 19.50 -6.41
C ALA A 44 -5.37 18.34 -7.05
N SER A 45 -4.05 18.33 -6.85
CA SER A 45 -3.17 17.26 -7.34
C SER A 45 -3.49 15.91 -6.68
N LEU A 46 -3.68 15.89 -5.36
CA LEU A 46 -4.07 14.70 -4.60
C LEU A 46 -5.44 14.17 -5.02
N ALA A 47 -6.44 15.06 -5.11
CA ALA A 47 -7.80 14.67 -5.52
C ALA A 47 -7.80 14.02 -6.91
N ARG A 48 -7.06 14.59 -7.86
CA ARG A 48 -6.93 14.07 -9.23
C ARG A 48 -6.19 12.72 -9.26
N PHE A 49 -5.04 12.65 -8.60
CA PHE A 49 -4.17 11.47 -8.65
C PHE A 49 -4.79 10.27 -7.90
N LEU A 50 -5.33 10.49 -6.70
CA LEU A 50 -5.93 9.44 -5.88
C LEU A 50 -7.38 9.13 -6.26
N LYS A 51 -8.01 9.99 -7.06
CA LYS A 51 -9.46 9.95 -7.40
C LYS A 51 -10.33 9.94 -6.14
N ILE A 52 -10.01 10.83 -5.19
CA ILE A 52 -10.74 11.02 -3.93
C ILE A 52 -11.38 12.41 -3.96
N ASP A 53 -12.67 12.49 -3.61
CA ASP A 53 -13.36 13.76 -3.46
C ASP A 53 -12.90 14.48 -2.18
N LEU A 54 -12.18 15.57 -2.36
CA LEU A 54 -11.70 16.44 -1.27
C LEU A 54 -12.42 17.80 -1.23
N THR A 55 -13.48 17.99 -2.00
CA THR A 55 -14.17 19.30 -2.14
C THR A 55 -14.59 19.88 -0.79
N LYS A 56 -15.13 19.04 0.09
CA LYS A 56 -15.62 19.41 1.43
C LYS A 56 -14.55 19.45 2.52
N THR A 57 -13.29 19.09 2.23
CA THR A 57 -12.17 19.23 3.18
C THR A 57 -11.54 20.60 3.09
N LYS A 58 -10.95 21.08 4.18
CA LYS A 58 -10.19 22.34 4.20
C LYS A 58 -8.71 22.05 4.42
N PHE A 59 -7.84 22.60 3.60
CA PHE A 59 -6.40 22.61 3.81
C PHE A 59 -6.08 23.85 4.64
N VAL A 60 -5.48 23.66 5.80
CA VAL A 60 -5.21 24.71 6.77
C VAL A 60 -3.71 24.70 7.16
N PRO A 61 -3.16 25.83 7.66
CA PRO A 61 -1.77 25.89 8.07
C PRO A 61 -1.36 24.73 8.98
N ASN A 62 -0.15 24.22 8.77
CA ASN A 62 0.36 23.07 9.50
C ASN A 62 0.73 23.42 10.95
N ILE A 63 -0.20 23.17 11.87
CA ILE A 63 -0.01 23.42 13.31
C ILE A 63 1.07 22.52 13.94
N PHE A 64 1.43 21.40 13.31
CA PHE A 64 2.45 20.49 13.85
C PHE A 64 3.89 21.04 13.68
N LYS A 65 4.08 22.09 12.87
CA LYS A 65 5.33 22.85 12.78
C LYS A 65 5.47 23.92 13.87
N LYS A 66 4.37 24.24 14.58
CA LYS A 66 4.33 25.30 15.59
C LYS A 66 4.89 24.83 16.94
N SER A 67 5.09 25.77 17.84
CA SER A 67 5.52 25.49 19.22
C SER A 67 4.56 24.54 19.93
N PHE A 68 5.04 23.91 21.01
CA PHE A 68 4.21 23.01 21.83
C PHE A 68 2.96 23.70 22.35
N VAL A 69 3.08 24.97 22.80
CA VAL A 69 1.97 25.73 23.38
C VAL A 69 0.91 26.03 22.31
N GLU A 70 1.31 26.62 21.19
CA GLU A 70 0.39 26.96 20.10
C GLU A 70 -0.33 25.70 19.55
N ARG A 71 0.41 24.61 19.37
CA ARG A 71 -0.16 23.33 18.91
C ARG A 71 -1.15 22.77 19.93
N SER A 72 -0.86 22.88 21.25
CA SER A 72 -1.75 22.41 22.30
C SER A 72 -3.09 23.14 22.24
N PHE A 73 -3.07 24.48 22.16
CA PHE A 73 -4.30 25.26 22.04
C PHE A 73 -5.05 24.98 20.75
N ALA A 74 -4.34 24.91 19.62
CA ALA A 74 -4.97 24.65 18.33
C ALA A 74 -5.65 23.28 18.28
N THR A 75 -5.01 22.21 18.82
CA THR A 75 -5.56 20.86 18.81
C THR A 75 -6.73 20.67 19.77
N PHE A 76 -6.82 21.44 20.84
CA PHE A 76 -7.91 21.35 21.84
C PHE A 76 -9.31 21.59 21.24
N SER A 77 -9.40 22.37 20.17
CA SER A 77 -10.68 22.68 19.49
C SER A 77 -11.22 21.52 18.61
N TYR A 78 -10.48 20.42 18.50
CA TYR A 78 -10.88 19.28 17.65
C TYR A 78 -11.50 18.14 18.47
N ASN A 79 -12.58 17.57 17.95
CA ASN A 79 -13.17 16.34 18.49
C ASN A 79 -12.23 15.14 18.25
N MET A 80 -11.51 15.12 17.13
CA MET A 80 -10.53 14.07 16.83
C MET A 80 -9.39 14.64 16.00
N ILE A 81 -8.17 14.17 16.28
CA ILE A 81 -7.02 14.32 15.41
C ILE A 81 -6.48 12.95 14.99
N PHE A 82 -6.32 12.78 13.69
CA PHE A 82 -5.69 11.64 13.06
C PHE A 82 -4.30 12.00 12.56
N ILE A 83 -3.28 11.22 12.90
CA ILE A 83 -1.88 11.47 12.56
C ILE A 83 -1.30 10.24 11.87
N ILE A 84 -0.72 10.42 10.67
CA ILE A 84 0.22 9.43 10.11
C ILE A 84 1.59 9.67 10.74
N SER A 85 2.16 8.63 11.35
CA SER A 85 3.47 8.70 11.98
C SER A 85 4.60 8.42 10.98
N ASP A 86 5.67 9.20 11.09
CA ASP A 86 6.98 8.96 10.49
C ASP A 86 7.96 8.26 11.44
N GLY A 87 7.44 7.63 12.49
CA GLY A 87 8.20 7.09 13.61
C GLY A 87 8.18 8.04 14.83
N SER A 88 7.88 9.32 14.63
CA SER A 88 7.68 10.27 15.73
C SER A 88 6.27 10.19 16.32
N VAL A 89 6.14 10.68 17.56
CA VAL A 89 4.86 10.77 18.28
C VAL A 89 4.58 12.24 18.59
N PRO A 90 3.88 12.97 17.71
CA PRO A 90 3.49 14.34 17.95
C PRO A 90 2.52 14.47 19.15
N THR A 91 2.48 15.63 19.80
CA THR A 91 1.53 15.89 20.88
C THR A 91 0.24 16.49 20.32
N SER A 92 -0.91 15.99 20.77
CA SER A 92 -2.23 16.56 20.51
C SER A 92 -3.09 16.52 21.77
N PHE A 93 -3.97 17.51 21.92
CA PHE A 93 -4.93 17.66 23.01
C PHE A 93 -6.38 17.64 22.53
N ALA A 94 -6.65 17.07 21.35
CA ALA A 94 -8.00 16.80 20.90
C ALA A 94 -8.71 15.82 21.85
N SER A 95 -10.04 15.84 21.86
CA SER A 95 -10.84 14.91 22.68
C SER A 95 -10.53 13.45 22.38
N LYS A 96 -10.23 13.12 21.10
CA LYS A 96 -9.80 11.80 20.64
C LYS A 96 -8.57 11.93 19.75
N ASN A 97 -7.55 11.11 20.01
CA ASN A 97 -6.31 11.11 19.25
C ASN A 97 -6.04 9.72 18.66
N ILE A 98 -5.79 9.66 17.37
CA ILE A 98 -5.46 8.43 16.63
C ILE A 98 -4.09 8.63 15.98
N ILE A 99 -3.15 7.71 16.24
CA ILE A 99 -1.87 7.66 15.52
C ILE A 99 -1.82 6.40 14.66
N HIS A 100 -1.42 6.57 13.41
CA HIS A 100 -1.38 5.51 12.43
C HIS A 100 0.04 5.25 11.95
N PHE A 101 0.47 4.00 12.04
CA PHE A 101 1.76 3.52 11.56
C PHE A 101 1.58 2.67 10.31
N GLN A 102 2.38 2.98 9.28
CA GLN A 102 2.39 2.28 8.01
C GLN A 102 3.72 1.56 7.74
N VAL A 103 4.73 1.89 8.51
CA VAL A 103 6.07 1.33 8.42
C VAL A 103 6.39 0.61 9.74
N PRO A 104 6.97 -0.58 9.71
CA PRO A 104 7.35 -1.34 10.90
C PRO A 104 8.64 -0.77 11.52
N PHE A 105 8.53 0.33 12.25
CA PHE A 105 9.68 0.94 12.91
C PHE A 105 10.22 0.05 14.04
N THR A 106 11.49 -0.34 13.97
CA THR A 106 12.13 -1.25 14.93
C THR A 106 12.93 -0.54 16.01
N THR A 107 13.35 0.70 15.76
CA THR A 107 14.23 1.47 16.66
C THR A 107 13.65 2.86 16.96
N PRO A 108 12.47 2.95 17.59
CA PRO A 108 11.93 4.23 17.98
C PRO A 108 12.73 4.85 19.13
N ARG A 109 12.80 6.16 19.16
CA ARG A 109 13.34 6.87 20.32
C ARG A 109 12.31 6.87 21.46
N LEU A 110 12.33 5.82 22.29
CA LEU A 110 11.41 5.64 23.43
C LEU A 110 11.94 6.26 24.72
N ASP A 111 12.12 7.57 24.75
CA ASP A 111 12.31 8.31 26.00
C ASP A 111 10.99 8.37 26.81
N LEU A 112 11.10 8.75 28.08
CA LEU A 112 9.95 8.89 28.97
C LEU A 112 8.90 9.85 28.37
N LYS A 113 9.35 10.91 27.70
CA LYS A 113 8.50 11.89 27.03
C LYS A 113 7.66 11.27 25.91
N THR A 114 8.25 10.41 25.11
CA THR A 114 7.53 9.69 24.02
C THR A 114 6.52 8.71 24.58
N LYS A 115 6.86 7.98 25.66
CA LYS A 115 5.92 7.10 26.35
C LYS A 115 4.72 7.87 26.91
N LEU A 116 4.95 9.04 27.53
CA LEU A 116 3.87 9.91 28.04
C LEU A 116 2.99 10.46 26.92
N LYS A 117 3.57 10.78 25.75
CA LYS A 117 2.79 11.21 24.59
C LYS A 117 1.91 10.08 24.04
N LEU A 118 2.43 8.85 23.97
CA LEU A 118 1.66 7.69 23.50
C LEU A 118 0.42 7.43 24.36
N LYS A 119 0.50 7.64 25.67
CA LYS A 119 -0.66 7.53 26.58
C LYS A 119 -1.82 8.49 26.27
N LYS A 120 -1.57 9.55 25.48
CA LYS A 120 -2.61 10.50 25.03
C LYS A 120 -3.35 10.04 23.80
N TYR A 121 -2.88 8.98 23.14
CA TYR A 121 -3.56 8.42 21.97
C TYR A 121 -4.57 7.38 22.43
N ASN A 122 -5.82 7.60 22.07
CA ASN A 122 -6.91 6.68 22.33
C ASN A 122 -6.76 5.40 21.50
N TYR A 123 -6.20 5.55 20.29
CA TYR A 123 -5.94 4.43 19.40
C TYR A 123 -4.59 4.58 18.71
N VAL A 124 -3.82 3.49 18.73
CA VAL A 124 -2.68 3.26 17.85
C VAL A 124 -3.16 2.30 16.79
N VAL A 125 -3.04 2.68 15.51
CA VAL A 125 -3.55 1.90 14.38
C VAL A 125 -2.40 1.54 13.45
N CYS A 126 -2.39 0.30 12.95
CA CYS A 126 -1.45 -0.18 11.95
C CYS A 126 -2.19 -0.63 10.68
N ASN A 127 -1.50 -0.56 9.55
CA ASN A 127 -2.04 -0.95 8.24
C ASN A 127 -2.07 -2.47 7.99
N SER A 128 -1.40 -3.26 8.84
CA SER A 128 -1.29 -4.73 8.72
C SER A 128 -0.92 -5.36 10.07
N PHE A 129 -1.13 -6.64 10.23
CA PHE A 129 -0.62 -7.40 11.39
C PHE A 129 0.91 -7.46 11.37
N PHE A 130 1.51 -7.52 10.19
CA PHE A 130 2.95 -7.42 10.04
C PHE A 130 3.50 -6.12 10.66
N THR A 131 2.95 -4.97 10.29
CA THR A 131 3.37 -3.68 10.89
C THR A 131 3.06 -3.63 12.39
N LYS A 132 1.90 -4.15 12.81
CA LYS A 132 1.48 -4.21 14.21
C LYS A 132 2.50 -4.93 15.09
N GLU A 133 2.99 -6.08 14.66
CA GLU A 133 3.96 -6.88 15.44
C GLU A 133 5.18 -6.06 15.85
N PHE A 134 5.76 -5.32 14.89
CA PHE A 134 6.93 -4.47 15.15
C PHE A 134 6.57 -3.23 15.97
N ILE A 135 5.45 -2.58 15.69
CA ILE A 135 5.03 -1.37 16.41
C ILE A 135 4.70 -1.69 17.87
N ASP A 136 3.94 -2.74 18.11
CA ASP A 136 3.57 -3.13 19.51
C ASP A 136 4.81 -3.45 20.32
N LYS A 137 5.74 -4.21 19.76
CA LYS A 137 7.02 -4.55 20.40
C LYS A 137 7.90 -3.31 20.62
N SER A 138 8.05 -2.47 19.59
CA SER A 138 8.99 -1.35 19.63
C SER A 138 8.49 -0.17 20.45
N TYR A 139 7.17 0.11 20.45
CA TYR A 139 6.58 1.24 21.17
C TYR A 139 5.93 0.84 22.51
N GLY A 140 5.83 -0.46 22.82
CA GLY A 140 5.19 -0.96 24.03
C GLY A 140 3.69 -0.64 24.08
N VAL A 141 3.00 -0.79 22.96
CA VAL A 141 1.57 -0.48 22.80
C VAL A 141 0.79 -1.71 22.34
N SER A 142 -0.55 -1.62 22.40
CA SER A 142 -1.45 -2.61 21.76
C SER A 142 -2.20 -1.90 20.64
N SER A 143 -1.71 -2.01 19.42
CA SER A 143 -2.31 -1.36 18.26
C SER A 143 -3.47 -2.17 17.67
N LYS A 144 -4.38 -1.49 17.00
CA LYS A 144 -5.46 -2.09 16.21
C LYS A 144 -5.05 -2.13 14.73
N VAL A 145 -5.35 -3.24 14.05
CA VAL A 145 -5.17 -3.31 12.59
C VAL A 145 -6.42 -2.82 11.89
N ILE A 146 -6.25 -1.84 11.00
CA ILE A 146 -7.26 -1.44 10.02
C ILE A 146 -6.55 -1.42 8.66
N TYR A 147 -6.95 -2.34 7.79
CA TYR A 147 -6.32 -2.49 6.48
C TYR A 147 -6.56 -1.29 5.57
N PRO A 148 -5.61 -0.96 4.68
CA PRO A 148 -5.76 0.13 3.72
C PRO A 148 -7.00 -0.03 2.83
N PRO A 149 -7.69 1.07 2.51
CA PRO A 149 -8.84 1.05 1.62
C PRO A 149 -8.39 0.80 0.18
N VAL A 150 -8.98 -0.20 -0.47
CA VAL A 150 -8.76 -0.48 -1.89
C VAL A 150 -10.08 -0.33 -2.63
N ASP A 151 -10.05 0.38 -3.76
CA ASP A 151 -11.22 0.58 -4.62
C ASP A 151 -11.50 -0.67 -5.46
N VAL A 152 -11.83 -1.77 -4.77
CA VAL A 152 -12.11 -3.06 -5.41
C VAL A 152 -13.39 -3.05 -6.26
N LYS A 153 -14.27 -2.06 -6.08
CA LYS A 153 -15.52 -1.97 -6.84
C LYS A 153 -15.31 -1.47 -8.27
N SER A 154 -14.31 -0.62 -8.47
CA SER A 154 -14.00 -0.04 -9.79
C SER A 154 -13.10 -0.95 -10.63
N ILE A 155 -12.61 -2.04 -10.05
CA ILE A 155 -11.75 -3.02 -10.75
C ILE A 155 -12.58 -4.29 -10.95
N LYS A 156 -12.77 -4.69 -12.21
CA LYS A 156 -13.55 -5.89 -12.54
C LYS A 156 -12.72 -6.83 -13.41
N PRO A 157 -12.86 -8.14 -13.24
CA PRO A 157 -12.29 -9.11 -14.18
C PRO A 157 -12.83 -8.87 -15.60
N ALA A 158 -11.95 -9.00 -16.59
CA ALA A 158 -12.28 -9.09 -18.02
C ALA A 158 -11.83 -10.44 -18.56
N GLU A 159 -12.00 -10.67 -19.84
CA GLU A 159 -11.43 -11.84 -20.52
C GLU A 159 -9.91 -11.88 -20.31
N LYS A 160 -9.41 -13.04 -19.88
CA LYS A 160 -8.02 -13.18 -19.47
C LYS A 160 -7.11 -13.46 -20.63
N GLU A 161 -6.02 -12.71 -20.69
CA GLU A 161 -4.93 -12.90 -21.62
C GLU A 161 -3.75 -13.62 -20.94
N ASN A 162 -2.84 -14.16 -21.74
CA ASN A 162 -1.59 -14.76 -21.26
C ASN A 162 -0.59 -13.69 -20.78
N ILE A 163 -1.01 -12.93 -19.79
CA ILE A 163 -0.25 -11.83 -19.19
C ILE A 163 0.08 -12.14 -17.76
N ILE A 164 1.36 -11.98 -17.44
CA ILE A 164 1.85 -11.81 -16.07
C ILE A 164 2.07 -10.33 -15.86
N VAL A 165 1.40 -9.71 -14.89
CA VAL A 165 1.58 -8.29 -14.57
C VAL A 165 2.29 -8.12 -13.23
N SER A 166 3.17 -7.15 -13.12
CA SER A 166 3.73 -6.69 -11.84
C SER A 166 3.68 -5.17 -11.77
N VAL A 167 3.22 -4.66 -10.62
CA VAL A 167 3.01 -3.22 -10.43
C VAL A 167 3.81 -2.71 -9.26
N GLY A 168 4.63 -1.68 -9.51
CA GLY A 168 5.44 -1.06 -8.47
C GLY A 168 6.42 -0.05 -9.02
N ARG A 169 6.76 0.97 -8.22
CA ARG A 169 7.68 2.03 -8.62
C ARG A 169 9.02 1.47 -9.08
N PHE A 170 9.54 2.03 -10.16
CA PHE A 170 10.87 1.69 -10.68
C PHE A 170 11.94 2.49 -9.92
N SER A 171 12.27 2.06 -8.71
CA SER A 171 13.23 2.76 -7.87
C SER A 171 14.09 1.80 -7.05
N GLN A 172 15.38 2.12 -6.95
CA GLN A 172 16.33 1.44 -6.07
C GLN A 172 16.62 2.22 -4.79
N SER A 173 16.22 3.49 -4.71
CA SER A 173 16.44 4.35 -3.54
C SER A 173 15.41 4.13 -2.42
N GLN A 174 14.34 3.37 -2.69
CA GLN A 174 13.30 3.10 -1.70
C GLN A 174 13.68 1.96 -0.75
N LEU A 175 13.23 2.06 0.51
CA LEU A 175 13.44 1.03 1.51
C LEU A 175 12.92 -0.35 1.04
N HIS A 176 11.72 -0.40 0.50
CA HIS A 176 11.06 -1.60 -0.01
C HIS A 176 11.10 -1.66 -1.54
N GLN A 177 12.25 -2.03 -2.08
CA GLN A 177 12.47 -2.17 -3.52
C GLN A 177 11.57 -3.24 -4.13
N LYS A 178 11.08 -3.01 -5.36
CA LYS A 178 10.15 -3.92 -6.04
C LYS A 178 10.83 -5.09 -6.76
N LYS A 179 12.16 -5.10 -6.81
CA LYS A 179 12.99 -6.23 -7.31
C LYS A 179 12.57 -6.72 -8.70
N GLN A 180 12.23 -5.78 -9.62
CA GLN A 180 11.77 -6.11 -10.98
C GLN A 180 12.80 -6.93 -11.77
N GLU A 181 14.09 -6.75 -11.49
CA GLU A 181 15.16 -7.55 -12.09
C GLU A 181 14.99 -9.05 -11.86
N ILE A 182 14.55 -9.44 -10.66
CA ILE A 182 14.30 -10.85 -10.32
C ILE A 182 13.14 -11.42 -11.15
N LEU A 183 12.08 -10.61 -11.33
CA LEU A 183 10.94 -11.01 -12.14
C LEU A 183 11.33 -11.20 -13.62
N ILE A 184 12.17 -10.31 -14.16
CA ILE A 184 12.71 -10.43 -15.51
C ILE A 184 13.53 -11.72 -15.67
N GLU A 185 14.41 -12.00 -14.72
CA GLU A 185 15.26 -13.21 -14.74
C GLU A 185 14.39 -14.48 -14.78
N VAL A 186 13.42 -14.59 -13.87
CA VAL A 186 12.55 -15.78 -13.81
C VAL A 186 11.67 -15.88 -15.07
N PHE A 187 11.15 -14.76 -15.58
CA PHE A 187 10.31 -14.78 -16.78
C PHE A 187 11.07 -15.26 -18.02
N LYS A 188 12.36 -14.94 -18.15
CA LYS A 188 13.18 -15.45 -19.27
C LYS A 188 13.23 -16.97 -19.30
N GLU A 189 13.30 -17.62 -18.16
CA GLU A 189 13.29 -19.09 -18.08
C GLU A 189 11.90 -19.65 -18.41
N ILE A 190 10.82 -18.99 -17.96
CA ILE A 190 9.43 -19.35 -18.31
C ILE A 190 9.21 -19.20 -19.82
N TYR A 191 9.70 -18.14 -20.43
CA TYR A 191 9.51 -17.85 -21.84
C TYR A 191 10.08 -18.95 -22.75
N LYS A 192 11.09 -19.70 -22.33
CA LYS A 192 11.61 -20.87 -23.06
C LYS A 192 10.56 -21.96 -23.24
N LYS A 193 9.58 -22.07 -22.32
CA LYS A 193 8.52 -23.09 -22.32
C LYS A 193 7.14 -22.55 -22.70
N ALA A 194 6.91 -21.25 -22.49
CA ALA A 194 5.61 -20.61 -22.64
C ALA A 194 5.73 -19.31 -23.48
N GLN A 195 6.09 -19.43 -24.75
CA GLN A 195 6.38 -18.29 -25.63
C GLN A 195 5.15 -17.43 -25.98
N ASN A 196 3.94 -17.94 -25.73
CA ASN A 196 2.68 -17.22 -25.91
C ASN A 196 2.30 -16.35 -24.68
N TRP A 197 3.15 -16.33 -23.64
CA TRP A 197 2.98 -15.47 -22.47
C TRP A 197 3.86 -14.24 -22.55
N ARG A 198 3.42 -13.15 -21.90
CA ARG A 198 4.19 -11.91 -21.78
C ARG A 198 4.23 -11.42 -20.33
N LEU A 199 5.34 -10.81 -19.95
CA LEU A 199 5.48 -10.08 -18.70
C LEU A 199 5.27 -8.59 -18.94
N VAL A 200 4.41 -7.96 -18.15
CA VAL A 200 4.19 -6.51 -18.19
C VAL A 200 4.57 -5.92 -16.82
N LEU A 201 5.63 -5.13 -16.79
CA LEU A 201 6.07 -4.39 -15.63
C LEU A 201 5.49 -2.97 -15.71
N VAL A 202 4.78 -2.55 -14.67
CA VAL A 202 4.12 -1.24 -14.65
C VAL A 202 4.52 -0.46 -13.40
N GLY A 203 4.82 0.83 -13.55
CA GLY A 203 5.13 1.65 -12.38
C GLY A 203 5.42 3.09 -12.69
N GLN A 204 5.58 3.86 -11.63
CA GLN A 204 6.08 5.21 -11.73
C GLN A 204 7.61 5.20 -11.85
N LEU A 205 8.12 6.05 -12.72
CA LEU A 205 9.53 6.35 -12.89
C LEU A 205 9.79 7.81 -12.56
N LYS A 206 10.75 8.08 -11.71
CA LYS A 206 11.28 9.40 -11.45
C LYS A 206 12.61 9.60 -12.19
N LYS A 207 13.00 10.85 -12.44
CA LYS A 207 14.25 11.18 -13.16
C LYS A 207 15.49 10.57 -12.51
N GLU A 208 15.55 10.57 -11.19
CA GLU A 208 16.65 9.98 -10.43
C GLU A 208 16.83 8.48 -10.64
N ASP A 209 15.78 7.76 -11.05
CA ASP A 209 15.77 6.31 -11.23
C ASP A 209 16.03 5.84 -12.69
N GLU A 210 16.31 6.77 -13.62
CA GLU A 210 16.57 6.47 -15.03
C GLU A 210 17.71 5.44 -15.28
N ARG A 211 18.73 5.43 -14.41
CA ARG A 211 19.82 4.44 -14.50
C ARG A 211 19.29 3.02 -14.27
N TYR A 212 18.42 2.86 -13.29
CA TYR A 212 17.76 1.58 -13.01
C TYR A 212 16.85 1.16 -14.17
N MET A 213 16.07 2.07 -14.70
CA MET A 213 15.20 1.81 -15.84
C MET A 213 16.00 1.34 -17.08
N ARG A 214 17.11 2.00 -17.41
CA ARG A 214 17.98 1.55 -18.52
C ARG A 214 18.48 0.12 -18.33
N ARG A 215 18.83 -0.28 -17.09
CA ARG A 215 19.22 -1.65 -16.76
C ARG A 215 18.06 -2.63 -17.02
N LEU A 216 16.85 -2.32 -16.54
CA LEU A 216 15.67 -3.17 -16.75
C LEU A 216 15.33 -3.33 -18.23
N ARG A 217 15.36 -2.23 -19.01
CA ARG A 217 15.14 -2.27 -20.47
C ARG A 217 16.18 -3.14 -21.18
N LYS A 218 17.46 -3.04 -20.76
CA LYS A 218 18.53 -3.91 -21.30
C LYS A 218 18.24 -5.38 -20.98
N MET A 219 17.83 -5.70 -19.77
CA MET A 219 17.50 -7.07 -19.35
C MET A 219 16.28 -7.62 -20.09
N ALA A 220 15.28 -6.78 -20.42
CA ALA A 220 14.04 -7.17 -21.10
C ALA A 220 14.22 -7.42 -22.61
N ARG A 221 15.28 -6.90 -23.21
CA ARG A 221 15.51 -6.96 -24.68
C ARG A 221 15.50 -8.40 -25.20
N GLY A 222 14.81 -8.62 -26.34
CA GLY A 222 14.74 -9.93 -26.99
C GLY A 222 13.76 -10.92 -26.34
N HIS A 223 12.94 -10.48 -25.39
CA HIS A 223 11.92 -11.31 -24.73
C HIS A 223 10.56 -10.62 -24.77
N ALA A 224 9.47 -11.37 -24.60
CA ALA A 224 8.10 -10.83 -24.50
C ALA A 224 7.86 -10.08 -23.17
N ILE A 225 8.71 -9.08 -22.90
CA ILE A 225 8.66 -8.26 -21.67
C ILE A 225 8.38 -6.82 -22.07
N LYS A 226 7.28 -6.27 -21.56
CA LYS A 226 6.90 -4.87 -21.73
C LYS A 226 7.10 -4.11 -20.42
N ILE A 227 7.66 -2.90 -20.51
CA ILE A 227 7.82 -2.00 -19.37
C ILE A 227 7.00 -0.74 -19.67
N ASP A 228 5.94 -0.53 -18.92
CA ASP A 228 5.01 0.59 -19.04
C ASP A 228 5.20 1.54 -17.85
N GLU A 229 5.74 2.71 -18.11
CA GLU A 229 6.01 3.73 -17.08
C GLU A 229 4.94 4.82 -17.07
N ASN A 230 4.62 5.33 -15.87
CA ASN A 230 3.74 6.47 -15.68
C ASN A 230 2.37 6.38 -16.40
N VAL A 231 1.82 5.17 -16.44
CA VAL A 231 0.51 4.94 -17.09
C VAL A 231 -0.63 5.60 -16.31
N SER A 232 -1.73 5.91 -17.00
CA SER A 232 -2.94 6.37 -16.35
C SER A 232 -3.57 5.28 -15.49
N VAL A 233 -4.40 5.67 -14.52
CA VAL A 233 -5.13 4.73 -13.65
C VAL A 233 -6.06 3.83 -14.47
N GLU A 234 -6.67 4.34 -15.54
CA GLU A 234 -7.52 3.61 -16.46
C GLU A 234 -6.74 2.51 -17.17
N LYS A 235 -5.57 2.85 -17.70
CA LYS A 235 -4.68 1.88 -18.35
C LYS A 235 -4.19 0.80 -17.38
N LEU A 236 -3.85 1.20 -16.14
CA LEU A 236 -3.45 0.26 -15.10
C LEU A 236 -4.59 -0.71 -14.75
N ARG A 237 -5.83 -0.20 -14.59
CA ARG A 237 -7.01 -1.05 -14.34
C ARG A 237 -7.27 -2.03 -15.48
N GLN A 238 -7.15 -1.60 -16.73
CA GLN A 238 -7.26 -2.47 -17.89
C GLN A 238 -6.20 -3.59 -17.86
N LEU A 239 -4.94 -3.26 -17.56
CA LEU A 239 -3.87 -4.24 -17.45
C LEU A 239 -4.14 -5.28 -16.36
N TYR A 240 -4.60 -4.86 -15.18
CA TYR A 240 -5.02 -5.80 -14.14
C TYR A 240 -6.18 -6.68 -14.60
N SER A 241 -7.20 -6.10 -15.25
CA SER A 241 -8.42 -6.81 -15.66
C SER A 241 -8.13 -7.93 -16.66
N HIS A 242 -7.21 -7.73 -17.59
CA HIS A 242 -6.84 -8.71 -18.61
C HIS A 242 -5.72 -9.66 -18.17
N ALA A 243 -4.93 -9.31 -17.14
CA ALA A 243 -3.86 -10.17 -16.67
C ALA A 243 -4.39 -11.45 -16.02
N SER A 244 -3.82 -12.60 -16.38
CA SER A 244 -4.11 -13.91 -15.76
C SER A 244 -3.38 -14.07 -14.43
N ILE A 245 -2.13 -13.58 -14.34
CA ILE A 245 -1.25 -13.76 -13.18
C ILE A 245 -0.71 -12.40 -12.76
N TYR A 246 -0.58 -12.20 -11.46
CA TYR A 246 0.09 -11.05 -10.86
C TYR A 246 1.33 -11.51 -10.09
N TRP A 247 2.46 -10.84 -10.30
CA TRP A 247 3.71 -11.11 -9.61
C TRP A 247 4.14 -9.99 -8.68
N HIS A 248 4.73 -10.37 -7.53
CA HIS A 248 5.29 -9.44 -6.59
C HIS A 248 6.56 -10.00 -5.92
N ALA A 249 7.62 -9.18 -5.80
CA ALA A 249 8.93 -9.61 -5.32
C ALA A 249 9.54 -8.74 -4.20
N THR A 250 8.81 -7.74 -3.66
CA THR A 250 9.34 -6.90 -2.57
C THR A 250 9.64 -7.74 -1.34
N GLY A 251 10.84 -7.61 -0.80
CA GLY A 251 11.31 -8.39 0.33
C GLY A 251 12.09 -9.65 -0.05
N PHE A 252 12.14 -10.03 -1.34
CA PHE A 252 12.95 -11.17 -1.76
C PHE A 252 14.44 -10.93 -1.48
N GLY A 253 15.07 -11.91 -0.81
CA GLY A 253 16.49 -11.84 -0.42
C GLY A 253 16.77 -10.97 0.81
N GLU A 254 15.74 -10.46 1.48
CA GLU A 254 15.87 -9.69 2.71
C GLU A 254 15.47 -10.54 3.94
N ASP A 255 15.99 -10.16 5.10
CA ASP A 255 15.64 -10.78 6.39
C ASP A 255 14.44 -10.03 7.00
N GLU A 256 13.28 -10.69 7.08
CA GLU A 256 12.02 -10.10 7.55
C GLU A 256 12.08 -9.60 9.00
N VAL A 257 12.93 -10.22 9.83
CA VAL A 257 13.05 -9.86 11.26
C VAL A 257 14.04 -8.71 11.45
N LYS A 258 15.15 -8.72 10.71
CA LYS A 258 16.20 -7.69 10.85
C LYS A 258 15.88 -6.42 10.07
N ASN A 259 15.23 -6.55 8.93
CA ASN A 259 14.96 -5.45 8.00
C ASN A 259 13.46 -5.41 7.61
N PRO A 260 12.52 -5.34 8.57
CA PRO A 260 11.09 -5.40 8.27
C PRO A 260 10.63 -4.23 7.39
N GLU A 261 11.31 -3.08 7.44
CA GLU A 261 11.02 -1.92 6.60
C GLU A 261 11.29 -2.16 5.10
N ARG A 262 12.03 -3.23 4.76
CA ARG A 262 12.31 -3.62 3.36
C ARG A 262 11.27 -4.58 2.79
N MET A 263 10.34 -5.05 3.61
CA MET A 263 9.23 -5.89 3.17
C MET A 263 8.12 -5.06 2.53
N GLU A 264 7.18 -5.73 1.88
CA GLU A 264 5.88 -5.10 1.58
C GLU A 264 5.06 -5.04 2.87
N HIS A 265 4.73 -3.83 3.32
CA HIS A 265 4.05 -3.65 4.61
C HIS A 265 2.58 -4.06 4.57
N PHE A 266 1.95 -3.98 3.40
CA PHE A 266 0.61 -4.51 3.15
C PHE A 266 0.53 -5.12 1.74
N GLY A 267 0.41 -4.32 0.68
CA GLY A 267 0.34 -4.75 -0.72
C GLY A 267 -0.97 -4.37 -1.42
N ILE A 268 -1.26 -3.07 -1.52
CA ILE A 268 -2.45 -2.55 -2.22
C ILE A 268 -2.54 -3.11 -3.64
N SER A 269 -1.45 -3.14 -4.38
CA SER A 269 -1.40 -3.65 -5.76
C SER A 269 -1.74 -5.14 -5.87
N THR A 270 -1.45 -5.94 -4.84
CA THR A 270 -1.85 -7.35 -4.77
C THR A 270 -3.36 -7.47 -4.62
N VAL A 271 -3.98 -6.63 -3.77
CA VAL A 271 -5.44 -6.60 -3.61
C VAL A 271 -6.13 -6.12 -4.89
N GLU A 272 -5.57 -5.10 -5.57
CA GLU A 272 -6.08 -4.62 -6.87
C GLU A 272 -6.04 -5.73 -7.92
N ALA A 273 -4.94 -6.49 -7.99
CA ALA A 273 -4.80 -7.64 -8.87
C ALA A 273 -5.81 -8.75 -8.55
N GLN A 274 -6.01 -9.06 -7.26
CA GLN A 274 -7.05 -9.99 -6.81
C GLN A 274 -8.46 -9.54 -7.23
N ALA A 275 -8.78 -8.26 -7.04
CA ALA A 275 -10.08 -7.71 -7.42
C ALA A 275 -10.33 -7.82 -8.93
N ALA A 276 -9.28 -7.70 -9.72
CA ALA A 276 -9.29 -7.89 -11.18
C ALA A 276 -9.33 -9.36 -11.61
N GLY A 277 -9.22 -10.32 -10.70
CA GLY A 277 -9.16 -11.75 -11.00
C GLY A 277 -7.81 -12.23 -11.54
N ALA A 278 -6.74 -11.44 -11.41
CA ALA A 278 -5.39 -11.94 -11.64
C ALA A 278 -4.93 -12.77 -10.43
N VAL A 279 -4.43 -13.98 -10.68
CA VAL A 279 -3.96 -14.86 -9.59
C VAL A 279 -2.64 -14.34 -9.04
N PRO A 280 -2.55 -13.94 -7.76
CA PRO A 280 -1.31 -13.46 -7.20
C PRO A 280 -0.33 -14.61 -6.92
N ILE A 281 0.90 -14.48 -7.41
CA ILE A 281 2.07 -15.28 -7.03
C ILE A 281 3.05 -14.29 -6.42
N VAL A 282 3.11 -14.21 -5.08
CA VAL A 282 3.79 -13.15 -4.37
C VAL A 282 4.81 -13.70 -3.38
N VAL A 283 5.82 -12.92 -3.05
CA VAL A 283 6.82 -13.33 -2.06
C VAL A 283 6.16 -13.57 -0.70
N GLY A 284 6.54 -14.64 -0.02
CA GLY A 284 5.94 -15.08 1.24
C GLY A 284 6.44 -14.33 2.47
N TYR A 285 6.60 -12.99 2.37
CA TYR A 285 7.07 -12.12 3.45
C TYR A 285 6.17 -10.91 3.66
N GLY A 286 6.27 -10.28 4.83
CA GLY A 286 5.56 -9.06 5.17
C GLY A 286 4.03 -9.19 5.11
N GLY A 287 3.38 -8.10 4.78
CA GLY A 287 1.91 -8.02 4.64
C GLY A 287 1.31 -8.86 3.52
N GLN A 288 2.12 -9.42 2.62
CA GLN A 288 1.63 -10.32 1.56
C GLN A 288 0.98 -11.58 2.13
N LYS A 289 1.50 -12.10 3.26
CA LYS A 289 0.95 -13.28 3.95
C LYS A 289 -0.46 -13.06 4.51
N GLU A 290 -0.89 -11.81 4.66
CA GLU A 290 -2.23 -11.46 5.14
C GLU A 290 -3.26 -11.39 4.01
N ILE A 291 -2.79 -11.09 2.80
CA ILE A 291 -3.62 -10.99 1.59
C ILE A 291 -3.73 -12.34 0.91
N VAL A 292 -2.61 -13.06 0.78
CA VAL A 292 -2.54 -14.33 0.07
C VAL A 292 -2.38 -15.48 1.05
N THR A 293 -3.38 -16.37 1.04
CA THR A 293 -3.28 -17.69 1.67
C THR A 293 -2.85 -18.68 0.60
N ASP A 294 -1.66 -19.27 0.78
CA ASP A 294 -1.04 -20.16 -0.21
C ASP A 294 -1.99 -21.28 -0.64
N ASN A 295 -2.06 -21.54 -1.94
CA ASN A 295 -2.94 -22.52 -2.57
C ASN A 295 -4.46 -22.32 -2.38
N LYS A 296 -4.91 -21.22 -1.75
CA LYS A 296 -6.34 -20.90 -1.58
C LYS A 296 -6.82 -19.76 -2.46
N ASN A 297 -6.11 -18.62 -2.45
CA ASN A 297 -6.49 -17.43 -3.21
C ASN A 297 -5.28 -16.79 -3.92
N GLY A 298 -4.22 -17.56 -4.12
CA GLY A 298 -2.97 -17.21 -4.74
C GLY A 298 -1.87 -18.15 -4.27
N LEU A 299 -0.64 -17.85 -4.62
CA LEU A 299 0.54 -18.66 -4.30
C LEU A 299 1.61 -17.79 -3.65
N LEU A 300 2.28 -18.34 -2.63
CA LEU A 300 3.43 -17.73 -1.96
C LEU A 300 4.72 -18.39 -2.42
N TRP A 301 5.79 -17.60 -2.59
CA TRP A 301 7.10 -18.09 -2.97
C TRP A 301 8.21 -17.44 -2.15
N THR A 302 9.33 -18.14 -1.95
CA THR A 302 10.51 -17.66 -1.23
C THR A 302 11.82 -17.87 -2.00
N THR A 303 11.77 -18.63 -3.11
CA THR A 303 12.92 -18.87 -3.99
C THR A 303 12.53 -18.64 -5.47
N LYS A 304 13.50 -18.29 -6.32
CA LYS A 304 13.27 -18.14 -7.77
C LYS A 304 12.71 -19.42 -8.41
N SER A 305 13.16 -20.59 -7.94
CA SER A 305 12.66 -21.89 -8.41
C SER A 305 11.16 -22.03 -8.10
N GLN A 306 10.73 -21.69 -6.87
CA GLN A 306 9.31 -21.72 -6.52
C GLN A 306 8.48 -20.76 -7.37
N LEU A 307 8.96 -19.52 -7.63
CA LEU A 307 8.28 -18.59 -8.52
C LEU A 307 8.12 -19.17 -9.92
N TYR A 308 9.18 -19.76 -10.45
CA TYR A 308 9.19 -20.42 -11.76
C TYR A 308 8.19 -21.59 -11.80
N GLU A 309 8.31 -22.57 -10.90
CA GLU A 309 7.49 -23.78 -10.86
C GLU A 309 6.00 -23.48 -10.65
N LYS A 310 5.69 -22.62 -9.66
CA LYS A 310 4.32 -22.19 -9.37
C LYS A 310 3.69 -21.45 -10.54
N THR A 311 4.47 -20.67 -11.27
CA THR A 311 3.97 -19.99 -12.47
C THR A 311 3.69 -20.96 -13.60
N LEU A 312 4.62 -21.87 -13.91
CA LEU A 312 4.39 -22.89 -14.94
C LEU A 312 3.18 -23.75 -14.63
N SER A 313 3.01 -24.17 -13.39
CA SER A 313 1.85 -24.99 -12.98
C SER A 313 0.51 -24.27 -13.24
N LEU A 314 0.46 -22.94 -13.08
CA LEU A 314 -0.74 -22.16 -13.42
C LEU A 314 -0.87 -21.89 -14.91
N ILE A 315 0.22 -21.78 -15.65
CA ILE A 315 0.20 -21.67 -17.12
C ILE A 315 -0.40 -22.93 -17.74
N GLU A 316 0.03 -24.08 -17.27
CA GLU A 316 -0.37 -25.41 -17.78
C GLU A 316 -1.77 -25.85 -17.30
N ASN A 317 -2.24 -25.36 -16.15
CA ASN A 317 -3.53 -25.73 -15.56
C ASN A 317 -4.49 -24.55 -15.47
N GLN A 318 -5.24 -24.31 -16.56
CA GLN A 318 -6.24 -23.25 -16.63
C GLN A 318 -7.32 -23.39 -15.56
N LYS A 319 -7.85 -24.61 -15.36
CA LYS A 319 -8.90 -24.86 -14.35
C LYS A 319 -8.45 -24.42 -12.95
N ARG A 320 -7.23 -24.79 -12.55
CA ARG A 320 -6.67 -24.38 -11.25
C ARG A 320 -6.49 -22.87 -11.18
N ARG A 321 -6.05 -22.23 -12.26
CA ARG A 321 -5.90 -20.78 -12.34
C ARG A 321 -7.26 -20.08 -12.16
N ASP A 322 -8.32 -20.60 -12.78
CA ASP A 322 -9.68 -20.04 -12.67
C ASP A 322 -10.25 -20.18 -11.25
N GLU A 323 -10.04 -21.32 -10.59
CA GLU A 323 -10.43 -21.54 -9.20
C GLU A 323 -9.75 -20.53 -8.26
N LEU A 324 -8.43 -20.33 -8.38
CA LEU A 324 -7.68 -19.37 -7.59
C LEU A 324 -8.08 -17.94 -7.89
N SER A 325 -8.37 -17.61 -9.15
CA SER A 325 -8.87 -16.31 -9.58
C SER A 325 -10.19 -15.96 -8.89
N GLN A 326 -11.17 -16.86 -8.90
CA GLN A 326 -12.45 -16.65 -8.23
C GLN A 326 -12.28 -16.45 -6.73
N ALA A 327 -11.43 -17.26 -6.10
CA ALA A 327 -11.13 -17.13 -4.68
C ALA A 327 -10.40 -15.80 -4.36
N ALA A 328 -9.51 -15.34 -5.24
CA ALA A 328 -8.82 -14.06 -5.12
C ALA A 328 -9.81 -12.88 -5.18
N VAL A 329 -10.73 -12.87 -6.15
CA VAL A 329 -11.79 -11.85 -6.26
C VAL A 329 -12.64 -11.81 -4.99
N LYS A 330 -13.06 -12.97 -4.48
CA LYS A 330 -13.83 -13.05 -3.23
C LYS A 330 -13.05 -12.47 -2.04
N ASN A 331 -11.77 -12.81 -1.93
CA ASN A 331 -10.90 -12.36 -0.83
C ASN A 331 -10.67 -10.83 -0.86
N SER A 332 -10.51 -10.24 -2.06
CA SER A 332 -10.24 -8.80 -2.19
C SER A 332 -11.28 -7.90 -1.51
N ARG A 333 -12.54 -8.37 -1.41
CA ARG A 333 -13.65 -7.62 -0.80
C ARG A 333 -13.40 -7.29 0.68
N ARG A 334 -12.58 -8.06 1.38
CA ARG A 334 -12.19 -7.79 2.77
C ARG A 334 -11.48 -6.44 2.93
N PHE A 335 -10.82 -5.98 1.89
CA PHE A 335 -9.99 -4.77 1.87
C PHE A 335 -10.68 -3.59 1.18
N SER A 336 -12.01 -3.67 0.99
CA SER A 336 -12.77 -2.61 0.34
C SER A 336 -12.82 -1.33 1.18
N GLU A 337 -12.99 -0.19 0.52
CA GLU A 337 -13.20 1.11 1.19
C GLU A 337 -14.37 1.04 2.18
N GLY A 338 -15.46 0.33 1.86
CA GLY A 338 -16.58 0.17 2.77
C GLY A 338 -16.21 -0.58 4.05
N THR A 339 -15.35 -1.59 3.97
CA THR A 339 -14.84 -2.30 5.16
C THR A 339 -13.94 -1.38 5.99
N PHE A 340 -13.03 -0.65 5.34
CA PHE A 340 -12.17 0.34 5.99
C PHE A 340 -12.98 1.39 6.76
N ILE A 341 -13.99 1.96 6.14
CA ILE A 341 -14.85 2.98 6.79
C ILE A 341 -15.57 2.39 8.01
N ARG A 342 -16.20 1.21 7.89
CA ARG A 342 -16.87 0.56 9.03
C ARG A 342 -15.94 0.33 10.22
N GLU A 343 -14.67 -0.04 9.98
CA GLU A 343 -13.71 -0.23 11.06
C GLU A 343 -13.34 1.12 11.73
N TYR A 344 -13.25 2.20 10.94
CA TYR A 344 -13.02 3.53 11.50
C TYR A 344 -14.22 4.09 12.25
N GLU A 345 -15.44 3.87 11.79
CA GLU A 345 -16.66 4.31 12.51
C GLU A 345 -16.67 3.79 13.95
N LYS A 346 -16.25 2.54 14.19
CA LYS A 346 -16.18 1.93 15.53
C LYS A 346 -15.22 2.63 16.50
N ILE A 347 -14.27 3.42 16.00
CA ILE A 347 -13.25 4.08 16.83
C ILE A 347 -13.35 5.60 16.76
N VAL A 348 -14.01 6.15 15.76
CA VAL A 348 -14.25 7.60 15.64
C VAL A 348 -15.46 8.00 16.45
N PHE A 349 -16.51 7.24 16.37
CA PHE A 349 -17.78 7.45 17.08
C PHE A 349 -17.92 6.48 18.27
#